data_7a10c5a3c55ff34240f1a494021c0d14
#
_entry.id   7a10c5a3c55ff34240f1a494021c0d14
#
_cell.length_a   1.000
_cell.length_b   1.000
_cell.length_c   1.000
_cell.angle_alpha   90.00
_cell.angle_beta   90.00
_cell.angle_gamma   90.00
#
_symmetry.space_group_name_H-M   'P 1'
#
loop_
_entity.id
_entity.type
_entity.pdbx_description
1 polymer ?
#
loop_
_entity_poly.entity_id
_entity_poly.type
_entity_poly.pdbx_seq_one_letter_code
_entity_poly.pdbx_strand_id
1 'polypeptide(L)'
;MYIGQAAQLSGTTVKSIRHYEAIGLLPEAPRQGRYRLYDAQSVEQLMFIKCAQQLGFKLKELQQVFATHQGQAFPWDRAQAALEQKRRELQQQIDDLQQLQGRLEVFETRLQQAREECPLDSL
;
A
#
# COMPACT_ATOMS: atom_id res chain seq x y z
N MET A 1 -22.86 13.83 -4.30
CA MET A 1 -23.18 12.65 -5.16
C MET A 1 -23.46 11.40 -4.31
N TYR A 2 -24.15 10.46 -4.86
CA TYR A 2 -24.42 9.20 -4.19
C TYR A 2 -23.25 8.21 -4.33
N ILE A 3 -23.28 7.16 -3.52
CA ILE A 3 -22.19 6.19 -3.40
C ILE A 3 -21.78 5.54 -4.74
N GLY A 4 -22.74 5.24 -5.60
CA GLY A 4 -22.44 4.64 -6.90
C GLY A 4 -21.60 5.53 -7.79
N GLN A 5 -21.90 6.83 -7.82
CA GLN A 5 -21.13 7.80 -8.58
C GLN A 5 -19.74 8.02 -7.96
N ALA A 6 -19.67 8.08 -6.63
CA ALA A 6 -18.39 8.20 -5.92
C ALA A 6 -17.49 6.99 -6.22
N ALA A 7 -18.05 5.79 -6.25
CA ALA A 7 -17.32 4.57 -6.61
C ALA A 7 -16.78 4.67 -8.04
N GLN A 8 -17.61 5.10 -8.97
CA GLN A 8 -17.24 5.22 -10.38
C GLN A 8 -16.11 6.24 -10.57
N LEU A 9 -16.26 7.44 -9.99
CA LEU A 9 -15.27 8.51 -10.13
C LEU A 9 -13.94 8.19 -9.47
N SER A 10 -13.97 7.48 -8.34
CA SER A 10 -12.74 7.12 -7.62
C SER A 10 -12.09 5.84 -8.14
N GLY A 11 -12.78 5.09 -9.00
CA GLY A 11 -12.29 3.80 -9.48
C GLY A 11 -12.33 2.71 -8.42
N THR A 12 -13.18 2.88 -7.39
CA THR A 12 -13.38 1.88 -6.34
C THR A 12 -14.74 1.20 -6.52
N THR A 13 -15.16 0.43 -5.53
CA THR A 13 -16.47 -0.22 -5.53
C THR A 13 -17.30 0.29 -4.34
N VAL A 14 -18.62 0.17 -4.46
CA VAL A 14 -19.53 0.50 -3.35
C VAL A 14 -19.18 -0.32 -2.11
N LYS A 15 -18.84 -1.59 -2.29
CA LYS A 15 -18.45 -2.48 -1.20
C LYS A 15 -17.18 -1.97 -0.51
N SER A 16 -16.18 -1.53 -1.27
CA SER A 16 -14.94 -0.98 -0.72
C SER A 16 -15.19 0.30 0.06
N ILE A 17 -16.02 1.19 -0.47
CA ILE A 17 -16.35 2.45 0.21
C ILE A 17 -17.00 2.17 1.56
N ARG A 18 -17.97 1.26 1.61
CA ARG A 18 -18.65 0.88 2.84
C ARG A 18 -17.68 0.27 3.85
N HIS A 19 -16.73 -0.54 3.37
CA HIS A 19 -15.70 -1.12 4.21
C HIS A 19 -14.77 -0.05 4.80
N TYR A 20 -14.32 0.89 3.99
CA TYR A 20 -13.45 1.98 4.44
C TYR A 20 -14.15 2.85 5.49
N GLU A 21 -15.42 3.13 5.34
CA GLU A 21 -16.19 3.84 6.34
C GLU A 21 -16.31 3.02 7.64
N ALA A 22 -16.57 1.72 7.52
CA ALA A 22 -16.74 0.83 8.68
C ALA A 22 -15.49 0.76 9.54
N ILE A 23 -14.30 0.78 8.92
CA ILE A 23 -13.02 0.70 9.65
C ILE A 23 -12.45 2.07 10.02
N GLY A 24 -13.19 3.16 9.75
CA GLY A 24 -12.76 4.51 10.10
C GLY A 24 -11.70 5.12 9.18
N LEU A 25 -11.44 4.49 8.05
CA LEU A 25 -10.46 5.00 7.07
C LEU A 25 -11.02 6.19 6.28
N LEU A 26 -12.31 6.19 6.05
CA LEU A 26 -13.05 7.27 5.40
C LEU A 26 -14.11 7.78 6.38
N PRO A 27 -14.24 9.10 6.58
CA PRO A 27 -15.32 9.63 7.40
C PRO A 27 -16.67 9.21 6.88
N GLU A 28 -17.61 8.92 7.77
CA GLU A 28 -18.97 8.59 7.35
C GLU A 28 -19.59 9.80 6.66
N ALA A 29 -20.08 9.59 5.43
CA ALA A 29 -20.65 10.65 4.65
C ALA A 29 -21.95 11.17 5.26
N PRO A 30 -22.23 12.51 5.20
CA PRO A 30 -23.51 13.04 5.62
C PRO A 30 -24.64 12.40 4.81
N ARG A 31 -25.77 12.22 5.46
CA ARG A 31 -26.94 11.60 4.82
C ARG A 31 -27.95 12.65 4.40
N GLN A 32 -28.53 12.45 3.22
CA GLN A 32 -29.73 13.13 2.80
C GLN A 32 -30.83 12.09 2.71
N GLY A 33 -31.74 12.06 3.69
CA GLY A 33 -32.74 11.00 3.81
C GLY A 33 -32.08 9.66 4.08
N ARG A 34 -32.31 8.69 3.19
CA ARG A 34 -31.74 7.33 3.28
C ARG A 34 -30.33 7.22 2.72
N TYR A 35 -29.89 8.20 1.94
CA TYR A 35 -28.71 8.07 1.12
C TYR A 35 -27.56 8.93 1.67
N ARG A 36 -26.34 8.40 1.58
CA ARG A 36 -25.14 9.14 1.91
C ARG A 36 -24.73 10.00 0.73
N LEU A 37 -24.26 11.22 1.05
CA LEU A 37 -23.76 12.16 0.04
C LEU A 37 -22.25 12.26 0.14
N TYR A 38 -21.59 12.06 -0.98
CA TYR A 38 -20.14 12.17 -1.12
C TYR A 38 -19.81 13.42 -1.93
N ASP A 39 -18.65 14.01 -1.65
CA ASP A 39 -18.17 15.21 -2.35
C ASP A 39 -16.84 14.92 -3.07
N ALA A 40 -16.29 15.95 -3.72
CA ALA A 40 -15.02 15.84 -4.43
C ALA A 40 -13.87 15.42 -3.50
N GLN A 41 -13.90 15.87 -2.26
CA GLN A 41 -12.88 15.52 -1.26
C GLN A 41 -12.94 14.05 -0.91
N SER A 42 -14.14 13.48 -0.78
CA SER A 42 -14.31 12.02 -0.57
C SER A 42 -13.74 11.24 -1.74
N VAL A 43 -13.99 11.68 -2.96
CA VAL A 43 -13.47 11.03 -4.17
C VAL A 43 -11.93 11.06 -4.18
N GLU A 44 -11.32 12.20 -3.88
CA GLU A 44 -9.86 12.32 -3.80
C GLU A 44 -9.26 11.37 -2.77
N GLN A 45 -9.88 11.28 -1.60
CA GLN A 45 -9.43 10.38 -0.53
C GLN A 45 -9.54 8.91 -0.96
N LEU A 46 -10.64 8.55 -1.61
CA LEU A 46 -10.83 7.20 -2.14
C LEU A 46 -9.80 6.86 -3.21
N MET A 47 -9.50 7.79 -4.10
CA MET A 47 -8.47 7.61 -5.13
C MET A 47 -7.10 7.39 -4.50
N PHE A 48 -6.76 8.17 -3.47
CA PHE A 48 -5.50 8.00 -2.74
C PHE A 48 -5.42 6.62 -2.10
N ILE A 49 -6.47 6.18 -1.41
CA ILE A 49 -6.52 4.87 -0.75
C ILE A 49 -6.30 3.76 -1.77
N LYS A 50 -7.00 3.82 -2.90
CA LYS A 50 -6.86 2.82 -3.96
C LYS A 50 -5.44 2.76 -4.49
N CYS A 51 -4.88 3.90 -4.87
CA CYS A 51 -3.52 3.97 -5.42
C CYS A 51 -2.48 3.48 -4.41
N ALA A 52 -2.62 3.88 -3.15
CA ALA A 52 -1.71 3.48 -2.09
C ALA A 52 -1.73 1.96 -1.87
N GLN A 53 -2.91 1.33 -1.87
CA GLN A 53 -3.00 -0.12 -1.75
C GLN A 53 -2.33 -0.84 -2.91
N GLN A 54 -2.45 -0.32 -4.12
CA GLN A 54 -1.78 -0.88 -5.30
C GLN A 54 -0.26 -0.78 -5.18
N LEU A 55 0.25 0.17 -4.43
CA LEU A 55 1.68 0.38 -4.19
C LEU A 55 2.20 -0.33 -2.94
N GLY A 56 1.38 -1.17 -2.32
CA GLY A 56 1.80 -2.00 -1.20
C GLY A 56 1.48 -1.45 0.18
N PHE A 57 0.69 -0.38 0.29
CA PHE A 57 0.23 0.11 1.59
C PHE A 57 -0.84 -0.82 2.15
N LYS A 58 -0.71 -1.14 3.44
CA LYS A 58 -1.74 -1.87 4.18
C LYS A 58 -2.79 -0.90 4.71
N LEU A 59 -4.00 -1.37 4.92
CA LEU A 59 -5.08 -0.52 5.43
C LEU A 59 -4.73 0.11 6.79
N LYS A 60 -4.01 -0.61 7.65
CA LYS A 60 -3.54 -0.07 8.94
C LYS A 60 -2.62 1.13 8.77
N GLU A 61 -1.73 1.09 7.78
CA GLU A 61 -0.83 2.19 7.49
C GLU A 61 -1.61 3.42 7.02
N LEU A 62 -2.62 3.20 6.20
CA LEU A 62 -3.49 4.27 5.70
C LEU A 62 -4.38 4.84 6.81
N GLN A 63 -4.83 4.01 7.74
CA GLN A 63 -5.59 4.47 8.90
C GLN A 63 -4.77 5.47 9.73
N GLN A 64 -3.47 5.27 9.86
CA GLN A 64 -2.60 6.20 10.57
C GLN A 64 -2.47 7.54 9.85
N VAL A 65 -2.45 7.54 8.51
CA VAL A 65 -2.41 8.77 7.71
C VAL A 65 -3.65 9.62 8.00
N PHE A 66 -4.81 8.99 8.12
CA PHE A 66 -6.09 9.67 8.29
C PHE A 66 -6.57 9.75 9.75
N ALA A 67 -5.78 9.27 10.72
CA ALA A 67 -6.22 9.11 12.11
C ALA A 67 -6.72 10.41 12.76
N THR A 68 -6.15 11.56 12.40
CA THR A 68 -6.55 12.87 12.93
C THR A 68 -7.34 13.67 11.89
N HIS A 69 -7.65 13.05 10.76
CA HIS A 69 -8.40 13.71 9.69
C HIS A 69 -9.90 13.53 9.94
N GLN A 70 -10.54 14.57 10.43
CA GLN A 70 -11.96 14.55 10.80
C GLN A 70 -12.78 15.43 9.86
N GLY A 71 -12.93 14.99 8.62
CA GLY A 71 -13.74 15.71 7.64
C GLY A 71 -13.15 17.02 7.17
N GLN A 72 -11.89 17.29 7.47
CA GLN A 72 -11.19 18.49 7.03
C GLN A 72 -10.51 18.25 5.68
N ALA A 73 -9.74 19.24 5.22
CA ALA A 73 -9.00 19.11 3.98
C ALA A 73 -8.08 17.87 3.98
N PHE A 74 -7.80 17.35 2.80
CA PHE A 74 -6.94 16.17 2.64
C PHE A 74 -5.60 16.37 3.37
N PRO A 75 -5.11 15.36 4.13
CA PRO A 75 -3.88 15.50 4.93
C PRO A 75 -2.62 15.32 4.08
N TRP A 76 -2.31 16.31 3.25
CA TRP A 76 -1.21 16.27 2.27
C TRP A 76 0.15 15.95 2.90
N ASP A 77 0.48 16.62 4.01
CA ASP A 77 1.79 16.44 4.66
C ASP A 77 1.94 15.03 5.24
N ARG A 78 0.89 14.51 5.83
CA ARG A 78 0.89 13.13 6.36
C ARG A 78 0.99 12.10 5.26
N ALA A 79 0.25 12.31 4.18
CA ALA A 79 0.31 11.45 3.00
C ALA A 79 1.72 11.45 2.41
N GLN A 80 2.33 12.63 2.26
CA GLN A 80 3.69 12.76 1.76
C GLN A 80 4.69 12.03 2.65
N ALA A 81 4.59 12.21 3.96
CA ALA A 81 5.46 11.53 4.92
C ALA A 81 5.33 10.02 4.85
N ALA A 82 4.11 9.51 4.69
CA ALA A 82 3.85 8.07 4.55
C ALA A 82 4.47 7.50 3.27
N LEU A 83 4.37 8.23 2.16
CA LEU A 83 4.98 7.83 0.89
C LEU A 83 6.51 7.78 1.00
N GLU A 84 7.11 8.77 1.63
CA GLU A 84 8.56 8.80 1.84
C GLU A 84 9.02 7.64 2.71
N GLN A 85 8.27 7.35 3.78
CA GLN A 85 8.58 6.22 4.65
C GLN A 85 8.48 4.90 3.88
N LYS A 86 7.46 4.72 3.07
CA LYS A 86 7.29 3.53 2.24
C LYS A 86 8.46 3.37 1.27
N ARG A 87 8.92 4.45 0.66
CA ARG A 87 10.08 4.41 -0.24
C ARG A 87 11.34 3.95 0.50
N ARG A 88 11.55 4.42 1.73
CA ARG A 88 12.70 3.98 2.54
C ARG A 88 12.63 2.50 2.88
N GLU A 89 11.43 2.02 3.24
CA GLU A 89 11.21 0.61 3.53
C GLU A 89 11.50 -0.26 2.32
N LEU A 90 11.03 0.17 1.15
CA LEU A 90 11.29 -0.55 -0.11
C LEU A 90 12.77 -0.55 -0.46
N GLN A 91 13.46 0.56 -0.26
CA GLN A 91 14.90 0.63 -0.51
C GLN A 91 15.66 -0.33 0.41
N GLN A 92 15.25 -0.42 1.67
CA GLN A 92 15.85 -1.37 2.60
C GLN A 92 15.62 -2.81 2.15
N GLN A 93 14.42 -3.13 1.67
CA GLN A 93 14.12 -4.47 1.13
C GLN A 93 14.97 -4.78 -0.09
N ILE A 94 15.17 -3.81 -0.97
CA ILE A 94 16.03 -3.96 -2.15
C ILE A 94 17.47 -4.26 -1.71
N ASP A 95 17.99 -3.49 -0.76
CA ASP A 95 19.34 -3.67 -0.24
C ASP A 95 19.50 -5.07 0.39
N ASP A 96 18.52 -5.50 1.17
CA ASP A 96 18.55 -6.82 1.81
C ASP A 96 18.53 -7.93 0.77
N LEU A 97 17.71 -7.80 -0.27
CA LEU A 97 17.65 -8.78 -1.36
C LEU A 97 18.95 -8.81 -2.16
N GLN A 98 19.57 -7.67 -2.41
CA GLN A 98 20.87 -7.60 -3.08
C GLN A 98 21.96 -8.31 -2.27
N GLN A 99 21.94 -8.15 -0.95
CA GLN A 99 22.85 -8.88 -0.07
C GLN A 99 22.65 -10.38 -0.16
N LEU A 100 21.40 -10.84 -0.17
CA LEU A 100 21.09 -12.27 -0.32
C LEU A 100 21.58 -12.81 -1.66
N GLN A 101 21.38 -12.05 -2.74
CA GLN A 101 21.91 -12.45 -4.06
C GLN A 101 23.42 -12.61 -4.02
N GLY A 102 24.13 -11.65 -3.42
CA GLY A 102 25.58 -11.71 -3.30
C GLY A 102 26.04 -12.93 -2.51
N ARG A 103 25.33 -13.25 -1.43
CA ARG A 103 25.64 -14.46 -0.63
C ARG A 103 25.39 -15.74 -1.40
N LEU A 104 24.33 -15.78 -2.20
CA LEU A 104 24.05 -16.93 -3.07
C LEU A 104 25.15 -17.13 -4.11
N GLU A 105 25.64 -16.04 -4.71
CA GLU A 105 26.72 -16.09 -5.70
C GLU A 105 28.01 -16.65 -5.07
N VAL A 106 28.34 -16.23 -3.85
CA VAL A 106 29.48 -16.76 -3.11
C VAL A 106 29.28 -18.26 -2.83
N PHE A 107 28.09 -18.65 -2.44
CA PHE A 107 27.76 -20.05 -2.16
C PHE A 107 27.87 -20.90 -3.43
N GLU A 108 27.38 -20.40 -4.56
CA GLU A 108 27.54 -21.09 -5.86
C GLU A 108 29.01 -21.30 -6.21
N THR A 109 29.85 -20.30 -6.01
CA THR A 109 31.28 -20.38 -6.27
C THR A 109 31.93 -21.47 -5.40
N ARG A 110 31.55 -21.52 -4.12
CA ARG A 110 32.06 -22.56 -3.20
C ARG A 110 31.60 -23.96 -3.60
N LEU A 111 30.34 -24.05 -4.04
CA LEU A 111 29.80 -25.34 -4.51
C LEU A 111 30.54 -25.81 -5.75
N GLN A 112 30.81 -24.92 -6.69
CA GLN A 112 31.54 -25.19 -7.91
C GLN A 112 32.97 -25.69 -7.60
N GLN A 113 33.65 -24.99 -6.68
CA GLN A 113 34.99 -25.36 -6.25
C GLN A 113 35.00 -26.73 -5.57
N ALA A 114 34.03 -26.98 -4.70
CA ALA A 114 33.93 -28.30 -4.04
C ALA A 114 33.69 -29.42 -5.04
N ARG A 115 32.90 -29.17 -6.07
CA ARG A 115 32.65 -30.14 -7.14
C ARG A 115 33.93 -30.44 -7.93
N GLU A 116 34.73 -29.45 -8.21
CA GLU A 116 35.99 -29.61 -8.93
C GLU A 116 37.04 -30.33 -8.09
N GLU A 117 37.10 -30.03 -6.78
CA GLU A 117 38.07 -30.60 -5.87
C GLU A 117 37.69 -32.01 -5.42
N CYS A 118 36.39 -32.37 -5.45
CA CYS A 118 35.89 -33.66 -5.03
C CYS A 118 34.92 -34.19 -6.07
N PRO A 119 35.43 -34.69 -7.23
CA PRO A 119 34.58 -35.05 -8.37
C PRO A 119 33.83 -36.33 -8.12
N LEU A 120 32.66 -36.26 -7.51
CA LEU A 120 31.77 -37.39 -7.27
C LEU A 120 31.31 -38.05 -8.58
N ASP A 121 31.27 -37.25 -9.66
CA ASP A 121 30.84 -37.70 -10.98
C ASP A 121 31.84 -38.68 -11.62
N SER A 122 33.08 -38.75 -11.13
CA SER A 122 34.10 -39.64 -11.64
C SER A 122 34.17 -40.97 -10.91
N LEU A 123 33.28 -41.17 -9.95
CA LEU A 123 33.12 -42.44 -9.28
C LEU A 123 32.10 -43.31 -10.03
#